data_73ed552b94673bd2a7e4c0ac9e855644
#
_entry.id   73ed552b94673bd2a7e4c0ac9e855644
#
_cell.length_a   1.000
_cell.length_b   1.000
_cell.length_c   1.000
_cell.angle_alpha   90.00
_cell.angle_beta   90.00
_cell.angle_gamma   90.00
#
_symmetry.space_group_name_H-M   'P 1'
#
loop_
_entity.id
_entity.type
_entity.pdbx_description
1 polymer ?
#
loop_
_entity_poly.entity_id
_entity_poly.type
_entity_poly.pdbx_seq_one_letter_code
_entity_poly.pdbx_strand_id
1 'polypeptide(L)'
;MNNGLLLWVDDEVELLKAHIIFLEKKGYQVVTVSNGADAIEQCRQQTFDLILLDEMMPGLSGLETLQQIKDIQPATPVVMCTKSEEEDIMNQAIGSKIADYLIKPVNPNQILLSLKKNIHQREIVSEVTQSSYQQEY
;
A
#
# COMPACT_ATOMS: atom_id res chain seq x y z
N MET A 1 -4.94 13.26 -14.22
CA MET A 1 -4.91 11.82 -14.55
C MET A 1 -4.86 11.02 -13.25
N ASN A 2 -5.76 10.05 -13.08
CA ASN A 2 -5.86 9.27 -11.85
C ASN A 2 -5.12 7.93 -12.03
N ASN A 3 -3.95 7.82 -11.42
CA ASN A 3 -3.16 6.59 -11.47
C ASN A 3 -3.44 5.64 -10.30
N GLY A 4 -4.21 6.08 -9.32
CA GLY A 4 -4.62 5.24 -8.21
C GLY A 4 -4.93 5.99 -6.94
N LEU A 5 -5.72 5.36 -6.08
CA LEU A 5 -6.05 5.85 -4.75
C LEU A 5 -5.25 5.06 -3.73
N LEU A 6 -4.43 5.75 -2.97
CA LEU A 6 -3.52 5.16 -1.98
C LEU A 6 -3.98 5.50 -0.57
N LEU A 7 -3.80 4.54 0.33
CA LEU A 7 -3.89 4.80 1.77
C LEU A 7 -2.47 4.72 2.34
N TRP A 8 -2.04 5.76 3.04
CA TRP A 8 -0.74 5.76 3.72
C TRP A 8 -0.95 5.81 5.22
N VAL A 9 -0.54 4.77 5.90
CA VAL A 9 -0.72 4.59 7.35
C VAL A 9 0.63 4.76 8.04
N ASP A 10 0.79 5.86 8.78
CA ASP A 10 2.06 6.20 9.43
C ASP A 10 1.79 7.25 10.50
N ASP A 11 2.24 7.02 11.74
CA ASP A 11 2.04 7.97 12.82
C ASP A 11 2.86 9.26 12.64
N GLU A 12 3.89 9.21 11.78
CA GLU A 12 4.71 10.36 11.44
C GLU A 12 4.38 10.91 10.06
N VAL A 13 3.10 10.87 9.67
CA VAL A 13 2.64 11.29 8.34
C VAL A 13 3.03 12.73 8.01
N GLU A 14 3.15 13.59 9.03
CA GLU A 14 3.60 14.98 8.82
C GLU A 14 5.01 15.07 8.21
N LEU A 15 5.86 14.07 8.44
CA LEU A 15 7.20 14.02 7.88
C LEU A 15 7.21 13.54 6.43
N LEU A 16 6.07 13.09 5.92
CA LEU A 16 5.93 12.49 4.59
C LEU A 16 5.36 13.46 3.55
N LYS A 17 5.20 14.74 3.90
CA LYS A 17 4.57 15.72 3.01
C LYS A 17 5.24 15.80 1.65
N ALA A 18 6.56 15.81 1.61
CA ALA A 18 7.29 15.88 0.34
C ALA A 18 7.04 14.65 -0.53
N HIS A 19 6.98 13.48 0.07
CA HIS A 19 6.67 12.22 -0.62
C HIS A 19 5.25 12.25 -1.18
N ILE A 20 4.31 12.74 -0.39
CA ILE A 20 2.90 12.81 -0.78
C ILE A 20 2.73 13.77 -1.96
N ILE A 21 3.35 14.96 -1.88
CA ILE A 21 3.31 15.94 -2.97
C ILE A 21 3.89 15.33 -4.26
N PHE A 22 5.00 14.61 -4.14
CA PHE A 22 5.62 13.93 -5.28
C PHE A 22 4.64 12.93 -5.93
N LEU A 23 3.98 12.11 -5.11
CA LEU A 23 3.04 11.11 -5.61
C LEU A 23 1.80 11.76 -6.22
N GLU A 24 1.30 12.83 -5.62
CA GLU A 24 0.16 13.57 -6.16
C GLU A 24 0.48 14.18 -7.52
N LYS A 25 1.71 14.70 -7.70
CA LYS A 25 2.15 15.20 -9.00
C LYS A 25 2.27 14.09 -10.04
N LYS A 26 2.43 12.84 -9.61
CA LYS A 26 2.46 11.69 -10.49
C LYS A 26 1.08 11.10 -10.77
N GLY A 27 0.02 11.75 -10.28
CA GLY A 27 -1.35 11.37 -10.58
C GLY A 27 -2.00 10.45 -9.57
N TYR A 28 -1.40 10.25 -8.41
CA TYR A 28 -1.99 9.44 -7.34
C TYR A 28 -2.74 10.32 -6.36
N GLN A 29 -3.84 9.81 -5.84
CA GLN A 29 -4.55 10.42 -4.71
C GLN A 29 -4.10 9.70 -3.45
N VAL A 30 -3.77 10.44 -2.40
CA VAL A 30 -3.25 9.87 -1.15
C VAL A 30 -4.13 10.25 0.02
N VAL A 31 -4.70 9.25 0.66
CA VAL A 31 -5.41 9.40 1.94
C VAL A 31 -4.43 9.00 3.03
N THR A 32 -4.29 9.82 4.06
CA THR A 32 -3.37 9.54 5.17
C THR A 32 -4.13 9.32 6.46
N VAL A 33 -3.67 8.34 7.23
CA VAL A 33 -4.13 8.12 8.60
C VAL A 33 -2.91 7.85 9.48
N SER A 34 -3.05 8.10 10.78
CA SER A 34 -1.91 8.06 11.70
C SER A 34 -1.87 6.81 12.58
N ASN A 35 -2.80 5.89 12.39
CA ASN A 35 -2.87 4.67 13.22
C ASN A 35 -3.63 3.55 12.50
N GLY A 36 -3.49 2.34 13.03
CA GLY A 36 -4.10 1.15 12.43
C GLY A 36 -5.61 1.12 12.51
N ALA A 37 -6.20 1.59 13.61
CA ALA A 37 -7.65 1.61 13.77
C ALA A 37 -8.32 2.47 12.70
N ASP A 38 -7.76 3.66 12.44
CA ASP A 38 -8.28 4.54 11.39
C ASP A 38 -8.07 3.95 10.00
N ALA A 39 -6.96 3.24 9.79
CA ALA A 39 -6.69 2.54 8.53
C ALA A 39 -7.77 1.49 8.26
N ILE A 40 -8.10 0.69 9.26
CA ILE A 40 -9.12 -0.36 9.14
C ILE A 40 -10.47 0.27 8.81
N GLU A 41 -10.83 1.37 9.49
CA GLU A 41 -12.08 2.08 9.22
C GLU A 41 -12.13 2.62 7.80
N GLN A 42 -11.04 3.18 7.31
CA GLN A 42 -10.96 3.64 5.92
C GLN A 42 -11.17 2.49 4.94
N CYS A 43 -10.61 1.32 5.23
CA CYS A 43 -10.77 0.15 4.38
C CYS A 43 -12.20 -0.41 4.38
N ARG A 44 -12.96 -0.15 5.43
CA ARG A 44 -14.40 -0.50 5.46
C ARG A 44 -15.23 0.45 4.61
N GLN A 45 -14.77 1.70 4.45
CA GLN A 45 -15.53 2.73 3.74
C GLN A 45 -15.23 2.76 2.25
N GLN A 46 -14.01 2.44 1.82
CA GLN A 46 -13.64 2.49 0.41
C GLN A 46 -12.50 1.51 0.10
N THR A 47 -12.42 1.14 -1.17
CA THR A 47 -11.36 0.25 -1.66
C THR A 47 -10.18 1.09 -2.15
N PHE A 48 -8.98 0.73 -1.73
CA PHE A 48 -7.74 1.37 -2.17
C PHE A 48 -7.06 0.53 -3.23
N ASP A 49 -6.30 1.19 -4.10
CA ASP A 49 -5.49 0.50 -5.11
C ASP A 49 -4.20 -0.06 -4.51
N LEU A 50 -3.71 0.57 -3.46
CA LEU A 50 -2.54 0.10 -2.73
C LEU A 50 -2.50 0.78 -1.36
N ILE A 51 -1.96 0.09 -0.38
CA ILE A 51 -1.82 0.60 0.99
C ILE A 51 -0.34 0.59 1.38
N LEU A 52 0.16 1.75 1.83
CA LEU A 52 1.49 1.88 2.42
C LEU A 52 1.31 1.85 3.94
N LEU A 53 2.05 0.99 4.62
CA LEU A 53 1.81 0.68 6.04
C LEU A 53 3.10 0.63 6.83
N ASP A 54 3.19 1.43 7.88
CA ASP A 54 4.30 1.37 8.83
C ASP A 54 4.05 0.28 9.88
N GLU A 55 5.12 -0.37 10.33
CA GLU A 55 5.05 -1.35 11.42
C GLU A 55 5.01 -0.66 12.79
N MET A 56 5.78 0.41 12.95
CA MET A 56 6.01 1.04 14.26
C MET A 56 5.00 2.16 14.51
N MET A 57 3.86 1.82 15.10
CA MET A 57 2.79 2.77 15.42
C MET A 57 2.24 2.51 16.84
N PRO A 58 1.78 3.57 17.52
CA PRO A 58 1.05 3.38 18.79
C PRO A 58 -0.27 2.63 18.56
N GLY A 59 -0.66 1.81 19.52
CA GLY A 59 -1.85 0.99 19.42
C GLY A 59 -1.58 -0.27 18.60
N LEU A 60 -2.37 -0.50 17.55
CA LEU A 60 -2.14 -1.63 16.67
C LEU A 60 -0.82 -1.46 15.92
N SER A 61 0.00 -2.51 15.89
CA SER A 61 1.19 -2.53 15.06
C SER A 61 0.79 -2.63 13.58
N GLY A 62 1.78 -2.43 12.70
CA GLY A 62 1.54 -2.62 11.27
C GLY A 62 1.12 -4.05 10.95
N LEU A 63 1.76 -5.05 11.56
CA LEU A 63 1.40 -6.45 11.33
C LEU A 63 -0.02 -6.77 11.79
N GLU A 64 -0.44 -6.26 12.95
CA GLU A 64 -1.80 -6.44 13.42
C GLU A 64 -2.81 -5.76 12.50
N THR A 65 -2.49 -4.56 12.04
CA THR A 65 -3.32 -3.81 11.09
C THR A 65 -3.42 -4.56 9.76
N LEU A 66 -2.30 -5.09 9.28
CA LEU A 66 -2.22 -5.85 8.04
C LEU A 66 -3.18 -7.04 8.03
N GLN A 67 -3.25 -7.79 9.12
CA GLN A 67 -4.15 -8.95 9.20
C GLN A 67 -5.60 -8.53 9.01
N GLN A 68 -6.02 -7.46 9.68
CA GLN A 68 -7.41 -6.98 9.58
C GLN A 68 -7.70 -6.38 8.21
N ILE A 69 -6.74 -5.65 7.62
CA ILE A 69 -6.89 -5.12 6.26
C ILE A 69 -7.05 -6.25 5.26
N LYS A 70 -6.26 -7.31 5.38
CA LYS A 70 -6.35 -8.46 4.47
C LYS A 70 -7.68 -9.18 4.56
N ASP A 71 -8.31 -9.18 5.74
CA ASP A 71 -9.65 -9.75 5.91
C ASP A 71 -10.72 -8.91 5.19
N ILE A 72 -10.54 -7.59 5.17
CA ILE A 72 -11.51 -6.66 4.56
C ILE A 72 -11.27 -6.51 3.06
N GLN A 73 -10.01 -6.35 2.65
CA GLN A 73 -9.61 -6.13 1.26
C GLN A 73 -8.49 -7.09 0.87
N PRO A 74 -8.80 -8.39 0.68
CA PRO A 74 -7.75 -9.39 0.42
C PRO A 74 -6.99 -9.18 -0.88
N ALA A 75 -7.59 -8.51 -1.86
CA ALA A 75 -6.95 -8.28 -3.16
C ALA A 75 -6.11 -7.00 -3.22
N THR A 76 -6.24 -6.10 -2.23
CA THR A 76 -5.50 -4.84 -2.24
C THR A 76 -4.04 -5.09 -1.82
N PRO A 77 -3.06 -4.71 -2.66
CA PRO A 77 -1.66 -4.88 -2.29
C PRO A 77 -1.28 -3.96 -1.14
N VAL A 78 -0.53 -4.51 -0.18
CA VAL A 78 0.00 -3.77 0.96
C VAL A 78 1.51 -3.76 0.87
N VAL A 79 2.09 -2.58 0.94
CA VAL A 79 3.54 -2.36 0.96
C VAL A 79 3.91 -1.86 2.35
N MET A 80 4.76 -2.62 3.04
CA MET A 80 5.30 -2.16 4.32
C MET A 80 6.37 -1.11 4.04
N CYS A 81 6.30 0.02 4.73
CA CYS A 81 7.27 1.11 4.60
C CYS A 81 7.63 1.59 6.01
N THR A 82 8.73 1.10 6.55
CA THR A 82 9.02 1.20 7.98
C THR A 82 10.53 1.28 8.25
N LYS A 83 10.88 1.76 9.44
CA LYS A 83 12.26 1.72 9.94
C LYS A 83 12.66 0.34 10.47
N SER A 84 11.71 -0.55 10.67
CA SER A 84 12.00 -1.86 11.26
C SER A 84 12.78 -2.75 10.31
N GLU A 85 13.94 -3.22 10.76
CA GLU A 85 14.77 -4.21 10.06
C GLU A 85 14.80 -5.53 10.81
N GLU A 86 13.90 -5.72 11.79
CA GLU A 86 13.83 -6.94 12.56
C GLU A 86 13.41 -8.12 11.67
N GLU A 87 14.23 -9.16 11.66
CA GLU A 87 14.03 -10.32 10.79
C GLU A 87 12.68 -11.01 11.05
N ASP A 88 12.28 -11.12 12.32
CA ASP A 88 11.00 -11.73 12.66
C ASP A 88 9.82 -10.97 12.08
N ILE A 89 9.86 -9.63 12.15
CA ILE A 89 8.81 -8.78 11.57
C ILE A 89 8.78 -8.92 10.07
N MET A 90 9.94 -8.90 9.41
CA MET A 90 10.05 -9.08 7.97
C MET A 90 9.49 -10.43 7.54
N ASN A 91 9.84 -11.49 8.24
CA ASN A 91 9.35 -12.84 7.94
C ASN A 91 7.84 -12.97 8.11
N GLN A 92 7.28 -12.37 9.16
CA GLN A 92 5.83 -12.36 9.36
C GLN A 92 5.10 -11.58 8.27
N ALA A 93 5.66 -10.43 7.86
CA ALA A 93 5.10 -9.63 6.77
C ALA A 93 5.10 -10.42 5.46
N ILE A 94 6.22 -11.07 5.13
CA ILE A 94 6.34 -11.91 3.93
C ILE A 94 5.34 -13.06 4.00
N GLY A 95 5.22 -13.71 5.15
CA GLY A 95 4.25 -14.78 5.37
C GLY A 95 2.80 -14.32 5.22
N SER A 96 2.53 -13.05 5.45
CA SER A 96 1.22 -12.44 5.25
C SER A 96 0.99 -11.96 3.83
N LYS A 97 1.90 -12.28 2.91
CA LYS A 97 1.80 -12.00 1.46
C LYS A 97 1.72 -10.51 1.14
N ILE A 98 2.59 -9.72 1.76
CA ILE A 98 2.73 -8.30 1.38
C ILE A 98 3.29 -8.19 -0.04
N ALA A 99 3.01 -7.06 -0.68
CA ALA A 99 3.48 -6.81 -2.04
C ALA A 99 4.95 -6.38 -2.07
N ASP A 100 5.40 -5.65 -1.04
CA ASP A 100 6.78 -5.16 -0.97
C ASP A 100 7.11 -4.73 0.46
N TYR A 101 8.39 -4.65 0.79
CA TYR A 101 8.88 -4.21 2.10
C TYR A 101 10.00 -3.17 1.90
N LEU A 102 9.71 -1.92 2.24
CA LEU A 102 10.64 -0.82 2.05
C LEU A 102 11.16 -0.32 3.40
N ILE A 103 12.46 -0.10 3.50
CA ILE A 103 13.11 0.37 4.74
C ILE A 103 13.30 1.88 4.66
N LYS A 104 12.84 2.60 5.68
CA LYS A 104 13.04 4.05 5.78
C LYS A 104 14.51 4.36 6.13
N PRO A 105 15.07 5.47 5.62
CA PRO A 105 14.42 6.47 4.78
C PRO A 105 14.26 5.98 3.35
N VAL A 106 13.06 6.18 2.79
CA VAL A 106 12.71 5.73 1.44
C VAL A 106 12.73 6.90 0.48
N ASN A 107 13.44 6.74 -0.62
CA ASN A 107 13.43 7.72 -1.70
C ASN A 107 12.04 7.69 -2.37
N PRO A 108 11.45 8.87 -2.71
CA PRO A 108 10.15 8.90 -3.39
C PRO A 108 10.10 8.05 -4.66
N ASN A 109 11.20 7.96 -5.41
CA ASN A 109 11.27 7.12 -6.60
C ASN A 109 11.14 5.63 -6.29
N GLN A 110 11.64 5.16 -5.16
CA GLN A 110 11.48 3.77 -4.74
C GLN A 110 10.00 3.44 -4.49
N ILE A 111 9.28 4.38 -3.87
CA ILE A 111 7.85 4.24 -3.65
C ILE A 111 7.13 4.20 -4.99
N LEU A 112 7.45 5.14 -5.88
CA LEU A 112 6.82 5.20 -7.20
C LEU A 112 7.02 3.91 -7.99
N LEU A 113 8.22 3.34 -7.95
CA LEU A 113 8.50 2.07 -8.64
C LEU A 113 7.67 0.93 -8.05
N SER A 114 7.55 0.88 -6.73
CA SER A 114 6.73 -0.12 -6.06
C SER A 114 5.25 0.01 -6.44
N LEU A 115 4.74 1.23 -6.52
CA LEU A 115 3.37 1.50 -6.95
C LEU A 115 3.15 1.03 -8.39
N LYS A 116 4.03 1.40 -9.29
CA LYS A 116 3.92 1.03 -10.70
C LYS A 116 3.97 -0.48 -10.89
N LYS A 117 4.86 -1.15 -10.17
CA LYS A 117 4.98 -2.60 -10.23
C LYS A 117 3.68 -3.28 -9.77
N ASN A 118 3.14 -2.86 -8.65
CA ASN A 118 2.02 -3.56 -8.03
C ASN A 118 0.66 -3.19 -8.62
N ILE A 119 0.42 -1.91 -8.89
CA ILE A 119 -0.84 -1.45 -9.48
C ILE A 119 -0.87 -1.81 -10.97
N HIS A 120 0.23 -1.62 -11.68
CA HIS A 120 0.32 -1.94 -13.11
C HIS A 120 0.14 -3.42 -13.39
N GLN A 121 0.67 -4.30 -12.54
CA GLN A 121 0.46 -5.75 -12.70
C GLN A 121 -1.02 -6.13 -12.62
N ARG A 122 -1.79 -5.46 -11.73
CA ARG A 122 -3.22 -5.69 -11.64
C ARG A 122 -3.94 -5.27 -12.93
N GLU A 123 -3.57 -4.12 -13.49
CA GLU A 123 -4.13 -3.63 -14.75
C GLU A 123 -3.81 -4.56 -15.91
N ILE A 124 -2.56 -5.03 -16.01
CA ILE A 124 -2.14 -5.96 -17.05
C ILE A 124 -2.95 -7.26 -16.99
N VAL A 125 -3.14 -7.82 -15.81
CA VAL A 125 -3.95 -9.03 -15.64
C VAL A 125 -5.37 -8.80 -16.14
N SER A 126 -5.98 -7.67 -15.77
CA SER A 126 -7.33 -7.32 -16.22
C SER A 126 -7.39 -7.15 -17.73
N GLU A 127 -6.42 -6.47 -18.33
CA GLU A 127 -6.36 -6.25 -19.78
C GLU A 127 -6.19 -7.56 -20.54
N VAL A 128 -5.31 -8.43 -20.08
CA VAL A 128 -5.10 -9.75 -20.70
C VAL A 128 -6.39 -10.56 -20.65
N THR A 129 -7.09 -10.55 -19.54
CA THR A 129 -8.37 -11.26 -19.41
C THR A 129 -9.40 -10.70 -20.39
N GLN A 130 -9.52 -9.40 -20.48
CA GLN A 130 -10.45 -8.74 -21.41
C GLN A 130 -10.08 -9.03 -22.87
N SER A 131 -8.79 -8.98 -23.20
CA SER A 131 -8.32 -9.27 -24.55
C SER A 131 -8.61 -10.71 -24.94
N SER A 132 -8.44 -11.65 -24.02
CA SER A 132 -8.77 -13.06 -24.26
C SER A 132 -10.24 -13.25 -24.57
N TYR A 133 -11.11 -12.58 -23.85
CA TYR A 133 -12.55 -12.62 -24.12
C TYR A 133 -12.89 -12.01 -25.48
N GLN A 134 -12.25 -10.91 -25.86
CA GLN A 134 -12.48 -10.26 -27.13
C GLN A 134 -12.00 -11.10 -28.31
N GLN A 135 -10.93 -11.86 -28.14
CA GLN A 135 -10.35 -12.69 -29.21
C GLN A 135 -11.17 -13.94 -29.51
N GLU A 136 -12.02 -14.35 -28.59
CA GLU A 136 -12.91 -15.50 -28.82
C GLU A 136 -14.10 -15.17 -29.73
N TYR A 137 -14.28 -13.91 -30.04
CA TYR A 137 -15.36 -13.45 -30.93
C TYR A 137 -14.81 -13.05 -32.29
#